data_eb7c9911326e24abdf665430dcde36ab
#
_entry.id   eb7c9911326e24abdf665430dcde36ab
#
_cell.length_a   1.000
_cell.length_b   1.000
_cell.length_c   1.000
_cell.angle_alpha   90.00
_cell.angle_beta   90.00
_cell.angle_gamma   90.00
#
_symmetry.space_group_name_H-M   'P 1'
#
loop_
_entity.id
_entity.type
_entity.pdbx_description
1 polymer ?
#
loop_
_entity_poly.entity_id
_entity_poly.type
_entity_poly.pdbx_seq_one_letter_code
_entity_poly.pdbx_strand_id
1 'polypeptide(L)'
;MPGRPLPNSALPGSNPRPLSVTAITVPDHTVILLGERFTKTWALQNAGSVAWTGRRLVRADDELVISLRNAHGQLQPLQDSHLDSLGRSVAVPTTLPGQLVELSVEFAAPLENCSVASIWRLEDAQGRPCFGPRCFLQAVVTVIGG
;
A
#
# COMPACT_ATOMS: atom_id res chain seq x y z
N MET A 1 -12.93 -9.94 31.47
CA MET A 1 -12.70 -9.63 31.13
C MET A 1 -13.11 -9.62 30.43
N PRO A 2 -13.31 -9.72 30.23
CA PRO A 2 -13.45 -9.88 29.56
C PRO A 2 -13.17 -9.57 28.71
N GLY A 3 -13.28 -9.68 28.46
CA GLY A 3 -13.03 -9.42 27.68
C GLY A 3 -12.13 -9.04 27.25
N ARG A 4 -11.77 -9.01 27.21
CA ARG A 4 -10.89 -8.60 26.96
C ARG A 4 -10.51 -8.43 26.03
N PRO A 5 -10.51 -8.28 26.10
CA PRO A 5 -10.04 -8.09 25.07
C PRO A 5 -9.27 -7.72 24.40
N LEU A 6 -9.06 -7.10 24.28
CA LEU A 6 -8.11 -6.79 23.31
C LEU A 6 -6.75 -7.06 23.76
N PRO A 7 -6.26 -8.25 23.49
CA PRO A 7 -4.92 -8.63 23.91
C PRO A 7 -3.86 -7.71 23.38
N ASN A 8 -4.04 -7.20 22.15
CA ASN A 8 -3.02 -6.38 21.54
C ASN A 8 -2.82 -5.05 22.23
N SER A 9 -3.87 -4.48 22.73
CA SER A 9 -3.76 -3.21 23.39
C SER A 9 -3.13 -3.33 24.76
N ALA A 10 -2.99 -4.51 25.28
CA ALA A 10 -2.38 -4.72 26.58
C ALA A 10 -0.86 -4.68 26.55
N LEU A 11 -0.26 -4.74 25.37
CA LEU A 11 1.21 -4.77 25.26
C LEU A 11 1.76 -3.36 25.25
N PRO A 12 2.69 -3.03 26.14
CA PRO A 12 3.31 -1.72 26.15
C PRO A 12 3.99 -1.43 24.81
N GLY A 13 3.81 -0.27 24.28
CA GLY A 13 4.40 0.12 23.01
C GLY A 13 3.76 -0.46 21.79
N SER A 14 2.75 -1.30 21.98
CA SER A 14 2.05 -1.95 20.88
C SER A 14 0.66 -1.36 20.77
N ASN A 15 0.50 -0.33 19.97
CA ASN A 15 -0.80 0.26 19.72
C ASN A 15 -1.49 -0.45 18.59
N PRO A 16 -2.78 -0.74 18.72
CA PRO A 16 -3.51 -1.31 17.60
C PRO A 16 -3.47 -0.34 16.44
N ARG A 17 -3.26 -0.86 15.26
CA ARG A 17 -3.29 -0.03 14.07
C ARG A 17 -4.70 0.49 13.86
N PRO A 18 -4.87 1.80 13.61
CA PRO A 18 -6.19 2.34 13.25
C PRO A 18 -6.61 1.95 11.84
N LEU A 19 -5.78 1.20 11.15
CA LEU A 19 -5.96 0.82 9.76
C LEU A 19 -5.56 -0.64 9.58
N SER A 20 -6.43 -1.42 8.96
CA SER A 20 -6.13 -2.78 8.54
C SER A 20 -6.14 -2.82 7.02
N VAL A 21 -5.16 -3.47 6.41
CA VAL A 21 -4.99 -3.52 4.95
C VAL A 21 -4.98 -4.97 4.48
N THR A 22 -5.76 -5.23 3.43
CA THR A 22 -5.77 -6.54 2.77
C THR A 22 -5.63 -6.32 1.27
N ALA A 23 -4.74 -7.08 0.63
CA ALA A 23 -4.62 -7.08 -0.81
C ALA A 23 -5.76 -7.91 -1.41
N ILE A 24 -6.55 -7.32 -2.31
CA ILE A 24 -7.66 -8.00 -2.96
C ILE A 24 -7.23 -8.59 -4.29
N THR A 25 -6.42 -7.83 -5.06
CA THR A 25 -5.92 -8.31 -6.35
C THR A 25 -4.40 -8.20 -6.34
N VAL A 26 -3.75 -8.91 -7.24
CA VAL A 26 -2.31 -8.80 -7.50
C VAL A 26 -1.51 -8.89 -6.19
N PRO A 27 -1.51 -10.04 -5.52
CA PRO A 27 -0.65 -10.20 -4.34
C PRO A 27 0.80 -9.90 -4.67
N ASP A 28 1.60 -9.60 -3.65
CA ASP A 28 3.00 -9.27 -3.83
C ASP A 28 3.72 -10.35 -4.63
N HIS A 29 4.56 -9.93 -5.56
CA HIS A 29 5.35 -10.77 -6.46
C HIS A 29 4.52 -11.52 -7.50
N THR A 30 3.30 -11.08 -7.77
CA THR A 30 2.52 -11.59 -8.90
C THR A 30 3.30 -11.38 -10.19
N VAL A 31 3.30 -12.39 -11.05
CA VAL A 31 3.98 -12.31 -12.34
C VAL A 31 3.10 -11.54 -13.33
N ILE A 32 3.66 -10.50 -13.93
CA ILE A 32 3.00 -9.65 -14.90
C ILE A 32 3.86 -9.66 -16.16
N LEU A 33 3.23 -9.63 -17.33
CA LEU A 33 3.97 -9.61 -18.59
C LEU A 33 4.46 -8.21 -18.92
N LEU A 34 5.49 -8.12 -19.76
CA LEU A 34 6.03 -6.84 -20.20
C LEU A 34 4.92 -5.94 -20.75
N GLY A 35 4.86 -4.71 -20.27
CA GLY A 35 3.91 -3.72 -20.76
C GLY A 35 2.46 -3.97 -20.39
N GLU A 36 2.18 -5.01 -19.65
CA GLU A 36 0.80 -5.35 -19.28
C GLU A 36 0.26 -4.34 -18.29
N ARG A 37 -1.01 -3.97 -18.47
CA ARG A 37 -1.72 -3.14 -17.49
C ARG A 37 -2.44 -4.03 -16.50
N PHE A 38 -2.48 -3.59 -15.26
CA PHE A 38 -3.19 -4.32 -14.22
C PHE A 38 -3.73 -3.36 -13.17
N THR A 39 -4.74 -3.79 -12.45
CA THR A 39 -5.35 -3.00 -11.39
C THR A 39 -5.04 -3.64 -10.05
N LYS A 40 -4.39 -2.89 -9.18
CA LYS A 40 -4.15 -3.28 -7.80
C LYS A 40 -5.25 -2.71 -6.94
N THR A 41 -5.92 -3.57 -6.18
CA THR A 41 -6.97 -3.15 -5.25
C THR A 41 -6.57 -3.56 -3.84
N TRP A 42 -6.64 -2.61 -2.92
CA TRP A 42 -6.48 -2.87 -1.50
C TRP A 42 -7.82 -2.65 -0.81
N ALA A 43 -8.13 -3.50 0.16
CA ALA A 43 -9.26 -3.25 1.07
C ALA A 43 -8.68 -2.71 2.36
N LEU A 44 -9.18 -1.57 2.80
CA LEU A 44 -8.76 -0.92 4.02
C LEU A 44 -9.92 -0.88 4.99
N GLN A 45 -9.66 -1.18 6.24
CA GLN A 45 -10.66 -1.05 7.29
C GLN A 45 -10.29 0.08 8.22
N ASN A 46 -11.26 0.93 8.51
CA ASN A 46 -11.09 1.95 9.53
C ASN A 46 -11.24 1.28 10.88
N ALA A 47 -10.10 0.90 11.47
CA ALA A 47 -10.07 0.22 12.76
C ALA A 47 -9.96 1.21 13.91
N GLY A 48 -10.03 2.51 13.63
CA GLY A 48 -10.00 3.55 14.65
C GLY A 48 -11.38 3.92 15.12
N SER A 49 -11.46 5.01 15.89
CA SER A 49 -12.70 5.49 16.46
C SER A 49 -13.22 6.77 15.82
N VAL A 50 -12.52 7.26 14.79
CA VAL A 50 -12.86 8.52 14.12
C VAL A 50 -13.09 8.24 12.63
N ALA A 51 -14.11 8.83 12.06
CA ALA A 51 -14.40 8.68 10.63
C ALA A 51 -13.28 9.28 9.79
N TRP A 52 -12.98 8.64 8.68
CA TRP A 52 -12.03 9.17 7.69
C TRP A 52 -12.81 10.10 6.75
N THR A 53 -12.41 11.35 6.68
CA THR A 53 -13.00 12.33 5.77
C THR A 53 -11.90 13.10 5.07
N GLY A 54 -12.10 13.40 3.80
CA GLY A 54 -11.19 14.23 3.03
C GLY A 54 -9.80 13.63 2.84
N ARG A 55 -9.68 12.33 2.91
CA ARG A 55 -8.39 11.65 2.76
C ARG A 55 -8.16 11.20 1.34
N ARG A 56 -6.89 10.99 1.01
CA ARG A 56 -6.49 10.55 -0.31
C ARG A 56 -5.41 9.48 -0.16
N LEU A 57 -5.40 8.53 -1.10
CA LEU A 57 -4.30 7.61 -1.26
C LEU A 57 -3.34 8.21 -2.27
N VAL A 58 -2.10 8.45 -1.90
CA VAL A 58 -1.14 9.21 -2.70
C VAL A 58 0.13 8.39 -2.90
N ARG A 59 0.67 8.45 -4.11
CA ARG A 59 1.93 7.79 -4.43
C ARG A 59 3.07 8.45 -3.66
N ALA A 60 3.91 7.65 -3.03
CA ALA A 60 4.97 8.13 -2.15
C ALA A 60 6.36 7.62 -2.53
N ASP A 61 6.52 7.00 -3.70
CA ASP A 61 7.81 6.44 -4.15
C ASP A 61 8.91 7.49 -4.19
N ASP A 62 8.55 8.71 -4.55
CA ASP A 62 9.53 9.78 -4.78
C ASP A 62 10.27 10.17 -3.51
N GLU A 63 9.70 9.86 -2.35
CA GLU A 63 10.26 10.24 -1.06
C GLU A 63 11.00 9.10 -0.38
N LEU A 64 11.05 7.93 -1.01
CA LEU A 64 11.53 6.72 -0.36
C LEU A 64 12.54 6.00 -1.22
N VAL A 65 13.51 5.38 -0.57
CA VAL A 65 14.38 4.41 -1.21
C VAL A 65 13.72 3.05 -1.05
N ILE A 66 13.29 2.48 -2.16
CA ILE A 66 12.67 1.16 -2.15
C ILE A 66 13.76 0.12 -2.40
N SER A 67 13.80 -0.89 -1.54
CA SER A 67 14.74 -1.99 -1.68
C SER A 67 13.96 -3.29 -1.73
N LEU A 68 14.34 -4.16 -2.65
CA LEU A 68 13.79 -5.49 -2.74
C LEU A 68 14.89 -6.52 -2.48
N ARG A 69 14.47 -7.65 -1.91
CA ARG A 69 15.40 -8.74 -1.64
C ARG A 69 15.59 -9.55 -2.92
N ASN A 70 16.84 -9.71 -3.33
CA ASN A 70 17.15 -10.50 -4.53
C ASN A 70 17.17 -12.00 -4.22
N ALA A 71 17.52 -12.80 -5.23
CA ALA A 71 17.54 -14.26 -5.10
C ALA A 71 18.56 -14.76 -4.07
N HIS A 72 19.55 -13.94 -3.74
CA HIS A 72 20.59 -14.28 -2.76
C HIS A 72 20.27 -13.75 -1.36
N GLY A 73 19.07 -13.20 -1.16
CA GLY A 73 18.68 -12.65 0.12
C GLY A 73 19.23 -11.28 0.42
N GLN A 74 19.87 -10.62 -0.54
CA GLN A 74 20.43 -9.29 -0.35
C GLN A 74 19.42 -8.23 -0.73
N LEU A 75 19.44 -7.12 0.00
CA LEU A 75 18.59 -5.98 -0.33
C LEU A 75 19.25 -5.16 -1.43
N GLN A 76 18.49 -4.89 -2.48
CA GLN A 76 18.94 -4.06 -3.58
C GLN A 76 18.00 -2.88 -3.75
N PRO A 77 18.51 -1.64 -3.81
CA PRO A 77 17.65 -0.49 -4.05
C PRO A 77 17.07 -0.55 -5.47
N LEU A 78 15.81 -0.19 -5.59
CA LEU A 78 15.16 -0.01 -6.89
C LEU A 78 15.38 1.45 -7.30
N GLN A 79 16.39 1.69 -8.13
CA GLN A 79 16.75 3.06 -8.46
C GLN A 79 16.03 3.58 -9.70
N ASP A 80 15.88 2.75 -10.71
CA ASP A 80 15.41 3.22 -12.01
C ASP A 80 14.15 2.52 -12.48
N SER A 81 13.65 1.55 -11.74
CA SER A 81 12.49 0.77 -12.14
C SER A 81 11.31 1.14 -11.28
N HIS A 82 10.53 2.07 -11.76
CA HIS A 82 9.29 2.42 -11.09
C HIS A 82 8.13 1.75 -11.81
N LEU A 83 7.17 1.31 -11.01
CA LEU A 83 5.93 0.79 -11.53
C LEU A 83 5.06 2.00 -11.88
N ASP A 84 4.85 2.24 -13.16
CA ASP A 84 4.06 3.38 -13.59
C ASP A 84 2.60 3.21 -13.22
N SER A 85 2.01 4.26 -12.68
CA SER A 85 0.57 4.30 -12.40
C SER A 85 -0.10 5.33 -13.31
N LEU A 86 -1.36 5.08 -13.63
CA LEU A 86 -2.13 5.99 -14.47
C LEU A 86 -2.57 7.25 -13.73
N GLY A 87 -2.45 7.26 -12.41
CA GLY A 87 -2.71 8.44 -11.60
C GLY A 87 -1.80 8.42 -10.39
N ARG A 88 -1.71 9.53 -9.69
CA ARG A 88 -0.84 9.65 -8.53
C ARG A 88 -1.61 9.79 -7.23
N SER A 89 -2.92 9.84 -7.29
CA SER A 89 -3.74 9.90 -6.09
C SER A 89 -5.14 9.37 -6.37
N VAL A 90 -5.74 8.85 -5.31
CA VAL A 90 -7.10 8.32 -5.35
C VAL A 90 -7.85 8.90 -4.15
N ALA A 91 -9.01 9.49 -4.40
CA ALA A 91 -9.83 10.00 -3.31
C ALA A 91 -10.37 8.83 -2.47
N VAL A 92 -10.32 8.96 -1.15
CA VAL A 92 -10.87 7.98 -0.24
C VAL A 92 -12.26 8.42 0.16
N PRO A 93 -13.29 7.62 -0.10
CA PRO A 93 -14.65 7.97 0.35
C PRO A 93 -14.67 8.07 1.88
N THR A 94 -15.64 8.82 2.39
CA THR A 94 -15.85 8.88 3.84
C THR A 94 -16.06 7.47 4.37
N THR A 95 -15.24 7.07 5.34
CA THR A 95 -15.23 5.72 5.88
C THR A 95 -15.40 5.79 7.39
N LEU A 96 -16.53 5.29 7.88
CA LEU A 96 -16.85 5.31 9.30
C LEU A 96 -16.03 4.23 10.04
N PRO A 97 -15.87 4.39 11.36
CA PRO A 97 -15.19 3.35 12.14
C PRO A 97 -15.82 1.98 11.92
N GLY A 98 -14.97 1.00 11.68
CA GLY A 98 -15.39 -0.36 11.41
C GLY A 98 -15.71 -0.66 9.95
N GLN A 99 -15.85 0.35 9.11
CA GLN A 99 -16.17 0.14 7.71
C GLN A 99 -14.96 -0.23 6.89
N LEU A 100 -15.21 -0.97 5.82
CA LEU A 100 -14.22 -1.31 4.81
C LEU A 100 -14.39 -0.41 3.59
N VAL A 101 -13.28 -0.09 2.96
CA VAL A 101 -13.27 0.63 1.68
C VAL A 101 -12.26 -0.05 0.77
N GLU A 102 -12.59 -0.19 -0.50
CA GLU A 102 -11.66 -0.71 -1.50
C GLU A 102 -11.15 0.45 -2.33
N LEU A 103 -9.83 0.49 -2.49
CA LEU A 103 -9.16 1.51 -3.28
C LEU A 103 -8.35 0.81 -4.37
N SER A 104 -8.49 1.30 -5.59
CA SER A 104 -7.84 0.68 -6.75
C SER A 104 -6.95 1.68 -7.47
N VAL A 105 -5.81 1.18 -7.94
CA VAL A 105 -4.89 1.96 -8.76
C VAL A 105 -4.53 1.11 -9.97
N GLU A 106 -4.57 1.71 -11.16
CA GLU A 106 -4.17 1.04 -12.37
C GLU A 106 -2.71 1.34 -12.67
N PHE A 107 -1.97 0.28 -12.99
CA PHE A 107 -0.54 0.33 -13.25
C PHE A 107 -0.24 -0.22 -14.64
N ALA A 108 0.91 0.19 -15.16
CA ALA A 108 1.47 -0.37 -16.38
C ALA A 108 2.84 -0.95 -16.09
N ALA A 109 3.05 -2.22 -16.44
CA ALA A 109 4.32 -2.88 -16.23
C ALA A 109 5.38 -2.30 -17.16
N PRO A 110 6.65 -2.23 -16.72
CA PRO A 110 7.75 -1.79 -17.59
C PRO A 110 8.00 -2.81 -18.70
N LEU A 111 8.82 -2.40 -19.67
CA LEU A 111 9.15 -3.21 -20.84
C LEU A 111 10.46 -3.96 -20.65
N GLU A 112 10.80 -4.33 -19.42
CA GLU A 112 11.99 -5.12 -19.13
C GLU A 112 11.72 -6.06 -17.97
N ASN A 113 12.46 -7.17 -17.95
CA ASN A 113 12.33 -8.14 -16.86
C ASN A 113 12.89 -7.53 -15.59
N CYS A 114 12.09 -7.47 -14.55
CA CYS A 114 12.52 -6.88 -13.28
C CYS A 114 11.50 -7.15 -12.19
N SER A 115 11.89 -6.90 -10.96
CA SER A 115 10.95 -6.77 -9.86
C SER A 115 10.79 -5.29 -9.57
N VAL A 116 9.56 -4.81 -9.55
CA VAL A 116 9.28 -3.40 -9.34
C VAL A 116 8.22 -3.22 -8.29
N ALA A 117 8.23 -2.06 -7.67
CA ALA A 117 7.27 -1.75 -6.62
C ALA A 117 6.79 -0.32 -6.75
N SER A 118 5.62 -0.07 -6.20
CA SER A 118 5.08 1.28 -6.02
C SER A 118 4.57 1.37 -4.60
N ILE A 119 4.88 2.47 -3.93
CA ILE A 119 4.54 2.68 -2.54
C ILE A 119 3.55 3.83 -2.44
N TRP A 120 2.50 3.63 -1.67
CA TRP A 120 1.40 4.59 -1.51
C TRP A 120 1.12 4.79 -0.03
N ARG A 121 0.59 5.96 0.31
CA ARG A 121 0.20 6.24 1.69
C ARG A 121 -1.09 7.06 1.71
N LEU A 122 -1.80 6.99 2.83
CA LEU A 122 -2.96 7.84 3.04
C LEU A 122 -2.52 9.20 3.58
N GLU A 123 -3.08 10.25 3.00
CA GLU A 123 -2.81 11.62 3.42
C GLU A 123 -4.14 12.31 3.73
N ASP A 124 -4.07 13.30 4.63
CA ASP A 124 -5.23 14.11 4.96
C ASP A 124 -5.41 15.23 3.93
N ALA A 125 -6.40 16.08 4.15
CA ALA A 125 -6.70 17.17 3.21
C ALA A 125 -5.57 18.19 3.08
N GLN A 126 -4.64 18.23 4.04
CA GLN A 126 -3.49 19.12 4.01
C GLN A 126 -2.22 18.43 3.50
N GLY A 127 -2.34 17.20 3.01
CA GLY A 127 -1.20 16.48 2.46
C GLY A 127 -0.31 15.83 3.49
N ARG A 128 -0.76 15.68 4.73
CA ARG A 128 0.05 15.06 5.79
C ARG A 128 -0.27 13.57 5.91
N PRO A 129 0.74 12.72 6.16
CA PRO A 129 0.48 11.29 6.36
C PRO A 129 -0.48 11.06 7.53
N CYS A 130 -1.44 10.17 7.33
CA CYS A 130 -2.49 9.95 8.32
C CYS A 130 -2.10 9.00 9.43
N PHE A 131 -1.28 7.99 9.15
CA PHE A 131 -1.05 6.88 10.07
C PHE A 131 0.41 6.70 10.44
N GLY A 132 1.15 7.80 10.44
CA GLY A 132 2.55 7.78 10.76
C GLY A 132 3.43 7.47 9.55
N PRO A 133 4.74 7.64 9.72
CA PRO A 133 5.66 7.62 8.56
C PRO A 133 5.95 6.21 8.02
N ARG A 134 5.46 5.17 8.69
CA ARG A 134 5.74 3.79 8.27
C ARG A 134 4.52 3.02 7.82
N CYS A 135 3.39 3.69 7.64
CA CYS A 135 2.17 3.03 7.23
C CYS A 135 1.98 3.23 5.73
N PHE A 136 2.40 2.24 4.95
CA PHE A 136 2.35 2.29 3.50
C PHE A 136 1.56 1.12 2.94
N LEU A 137 0.96 1.37 1.77
CA LEU A 137 0.40 0.32 0.93
C LEU A 137 1.37 0.12 -0.22
N GLN A 138 1.52 -1.13 -0.68
CA GLN A 138 2.47 -1.42 -1.74
C GLN A 138 1.88 -2.28 -2.83
N ALA A 139 2.37 -2.07 -4.04
CA ALA A 139 2.17 -2.96 -5.17
C ALA A 139 3.55 -3.45 -5.59
N VAL A 140 3.77 -4.76 -5.54
CA VAL A 140 5.05 -5.38 -5.89
C VAL A 140 4.78 -6.47 -6.90
N VAL A 141 5.40 -6.38 -8.07
CA VAL A 141 5.21 -7.38 -9.12
C VAL A 141 6.54 -7.81 -9.70
N THR A 142 6.54 -9.00 -10.28
CA THR A 142 7.69 -9.53 -11.03
C THR A 142 7.30 -9.50 -12.50
N VAL A 143 8.06 -8.74 -13.30
CA VAL A 143 7.77 -8.55 -14.72
C VAL A 143 8.65 -9.47 -15.54
N ILE A 144 8.03 -10.25 -16.39
CA ILE A 144 8.72 -11.27 -17.19
C ILE A 144 8.30 -11.12 -18.65
N GLY A 145 9.28 -11.16 -19.54
CA GLY A 145 9.06 -11.19 -20.97
C GLY A 145 8.54 -12.54 -21.41
N GLY A 146 7.63 -12.50 -22.34
CA GLY A 146 6.97 -13.71 -22.84
C GLY A 146 7.87 -14.66 -23.58
#